data_798701ed7865f150fa52423e80977244
#
_entry.id   798701ed7865f150fa52423e80977244
#
_cell.length_a   1.000
_cell.length_b   1.000
_cell.length_c   1.000
_cell.angle_alpha   90.00
_cell.angle_beta   90.00
_cell.angle_gamma   90.00
#
_symmetry.space_group_name_H-M   'P 1'
#
loop_
_entity.id
_entity.type
_entity.pdbx_description
1 polymer ?
#
loop_
_entity_poly.entity_id
_entity_poly.type
_entity_poly.pdbx_seq_one_letter_code
_entity_poly.pdbx_strand_id
1 'polypeptide(L)'
;MSGQAVEIKVLDKRLSDWGLPRYQSTGAAALDLHACLDAPIDIAPGAAPALISAGFALHMADPGIAALVLPRSGLGHRQGLVLGNLVGLIDSDYTGPIMVSAWNRGIAPVRLAPGDRFAQLMFVPVLRPMLSEVVEFSVASARGAGGFGSTG
;
A
#
# COMPACT_ATOMS: atom_id res chain seq x y z
N MET A 1 -10.59 -19.82 -11.98
CA MET A 1 -11.14 -19.07 -10.82
C MET A 1 -11.69 -17.76 -11.38
N SER A 2 -12.98 -17.48 -11.19
CA SER A 2 -13.54 -16.17 -11.49
C SER A 2 -12.87 -15.18 -10.54
N GLY A 3 -12.04 -14.27 -11.08
CA GLY A 3 -11.41 -13.22 -10.28
C GLY A 3 -12.50 -12.38 -9.62
N GLN A 4 -12.35 -12.09 -8.33
CA GLN A 4 -13.23 -11.20 -7.61
C GLN A 4 -13.15 -9.81 -8.25
N ALA A 5 -14.28 -9.25 -8.68
CA ALA A 5 -14.30 -7.95 -9.31
C ALA A 5 -14.19 -6.86 -8.24
N VAL A 6 -13.28 -5.91 -8.46
CA VAL A 6 -13.14 -4.68 -7.67
C VAL A 6 -13.47 -3.51 -8.60
N GLU A 7 -14.38 -2.64 -8.18
CA GLU A 7 -14.70 -1.45 -8.95
C GLU A 7 -13.62 -0.39 -8.78
N ILE A 8 -13.26 0.26 -9.88
CA ILE A 8 -12.32 1.40 -9.89
C ILE A 8 -13.02 2.63 -10.43
N LYS A 9 -12.96 3.73 -9.68
CA LYS A 9 -13.43 5.05 -10.09
C LYS A 9 -12.23 5.93 -10.40
N VAL A 10 -12.07 6.31 -11.66
CA VAL A 10 -11.01 7.23 -12.11
C VAL A 10 -11.33 8.65 -11.63
N LEU A 11 -10.41 9.27 -10.91
CA LEU A 11 -10.51 10.64 -10.39
C LEU A 11 -9.59 11.60 -11.15
N ASP A 12 -8.47 11.11 -11.68
CA ASP A 12 -7.54 11.87 -12.50
C ASP A 12 -7.54 11.34 -13.93
N LYS A 13 -7.98 12.19 -14.88
CA LYS A 13 -8.10 11.79 -16.29
C LYS A 13 -6.78 11.42 -16.95
N ARG A 14 -5.64 11.88 -16.41
CA ARG A 14 -4.29 11.53 -16.89
C ARG A 14 -3.99 10.03 -16.81
N LEU A 15 -4.70 9.30 -15.95
CA LEU A 15 -4.63 7.82 -15.92
C LEU A 15 -5.07 7.17 -17.24
N SER A 16 -5.85 7.85 -18.07
CA SER A 16 -6.18 7.37 -19.41
C SER A 16 -4.95 7.29 -20.32
N ASP A 17 -4.01 8.23 -20.16
CA ASP A 17 -2.77 8.30 -20.94
C ASP A 17 -1.66 7.45 -20.34
N TRP A 18 -1.51 7.45 -19.00
CA TRP A 18 -0.48 6.67 -18.30
C TRP A 18 -0.83 5.19 -18.18
N GLY A 19 -2.11 4.86 -18.29
CA GLY A 19 -2.70 3.55 -18.06
C GLY A 19 -3.25 3.39 -16.64
N LEU A 20 -4.39 2.71 -16.55
CA LEU A 20 -4.96 2.30 -15.26
C LEU A 20 -3.99 1.36 -14.52
N PRO A 21 -4.08 1.27 -13.18
CA PRO A 21 -3.31 0.30 -12.41
C PRO A 21 -3.48 -1.11 -12.98
N ARG A 22 -2.38 -1.79 -13.26
CA ARG A 22 -2.39 -3.13 -13.86
C ARG A 22 -1.21 -3.95 -13.39
N TYR A 23 -1.37 -5.26 -13.45
CA TYR A 23 -0.26 -6.20 -13.27
C TYR A 23 0.69 -6.09 -14.47
N GLN A 24 1.98 -5.86 -14.21
CA GLN A 24 2.96 -5.65 -15.27
C GLN A 24 3.45 -6.96 -15.91
N SER A 25 3.18 -8.09 -15.27
CA SER A 25 3.45 -9.44 -15.79
C SER A 25 2.41 -10.43 -15.28
N THR A 26 2.34 -11.62 -15.90
CA THR A 26 1.41 -12.68 -15.49
C THR A 26 1.59 -13.12 -14.02
N GLY A 27 2.82 -13.02 -13.49
CA GLY A 27 3.14 -13.39 -12.10
C GLY A 27 3.26 -12.20 -11.15
N ALA A 28 2.94 -10.97 -11.59
CA ALA A 28 3.00 -9.81 -10.71
C ALA A 28 1.98 -9.92 -9.58
N ALA A 29 2.40 -9.68 -8.34
CA ALA A 29 1.54 -9.72 -7.16
C ALA A 29 0.86 -8.37 -6.86
N ALA A 30 1.34 -7.27 -7.45
CA ALA A 30 0.87 -5.92 -7.18
C ALA A 30 0.70 -5.11 -8.47
N LEU A 31 -0.16 -4.08 -8.37
CA LEU A 31 -0.41 -3.09 -9.40
C LEU A 31 0.48 -1.89 -9.15
N ASP A 32 1.17 -1.35 -10.17
CA ASP A 32 1.92 -0.10 -10.01
C ASP A 32 0.98 1.11 -9.90
N LEU A 33 1.34 2.07 -9.03
CA LEU A 33 0.62 3.31 -8.81
C LEU A 33 1.39 4.49 -9.41
N HIS A 34 0.70 5.32 -10.19
CA HIS A 34 1.24 6.53 -10.77
C HIS A 34 1.08 7.73 -9.84
N ALA A 35 2.10 8.60 -9.78
CA ALA A 35 2.04 9.85 -9.01
C ALA A 35 1.20 10.89 -9.77
N CYS A 36 0.00 11.18 -9.27
CA CYS A 36 -0.87 12.21 -9.82
C CYS A 36 -0.47 13.57 -9.26
N LEU A 37 0.57 14.14 -9.84
CA LEU A 37 1.12 15.45 -9.51
C LEU A 37 0.85 16.42 -10.66
N ASP A 38 0.72 17.72 -10.36
CA ASP A 38 0.57 18.77 -11.39
C ASP A 38 1.93 19.25 -11.90
N ALA A 39 2.97 19.13 -11.08
CA ALA A 39 4.35 19.44 -11.42
C ALA A 39 5.29 18.47 -10.70
N PRO A 40 6.53 18.31 -11.18
CA PRO A 40 7.54 17.53 -10.44
C PRO A 40 7.78 18.10 -9.03
N ILE A 41 7.98 17.21 -8.06
CA ILE A 41 8.35 17.56 -6.68
C ILE A 41 9.66 16.89 -6.30
N ASP A 42 10.40 17.51 -5.40
CA ASP A 42 11.58 16.93 -4.77
C ASP A 42 11.27 16.63 -3.30
N ILE A 43 11.34 15.35 -2.91
CA ILE A 43 11.15 14.92 -1.53
C ILE A 43 12.50 14.88 -0.85
N ALA A 44 12.76 15.82 0.04
CA ALA A 44 14.01 15.94 0.77
C ALA A 44 14.20 14.77 1.76
N PRO A 45 15.45 14.34 2.03
CA PRO A 45 15.72 13.34 3.05
C PRO A 45 15.20 13.75 4.43
N GLY A 46 14.49 12.85 5.10
CA GLY A 46 13.97 13.07 6.44
C GLY A 46 12.88 14.13 6.58
N ALA A 47 12.43 14.75 5.49
CA ALA A 47 11.29 15.67 5.53
C ALA A 47 10.00 14.94 5.90
N ALA A 48 8.96 15.71 6.28
CA ALA A 48 7.63 15.14 6.48
C ALA A 48 7.15 14.43 5.20
N PRO A 49 6.43 13.30 5.31
CA PRO A 49 5.91 12.61 4.15
C PRO A 49 5.00 13.49 3.29
N ALA A 50 5.14 13.38 1.98
CA ALA A 50 4.23 14.02 1.02
C ALA A 50 3.04 13.10 0.73
N LEU A 51 1.82 13.61 0.85
CA LEU A 51 0.62 12.87 0.51
C LEU A 51 0.29 13.06 -0.97
N ILE A 52 0.42 11.99 -1.75
CA ILE A 52 0.29 12.01 -3.21
C ILE A 52 -0.87 11.11 -3.63
N SER A 53 -1.77 11.64 -4.47
CA SER A 53 -2.87 10.87 -5.03
C SER A 53 -2.39 9.86 -6.08
N ALA A 54 -2.97 8.66 -6.05
CA ALA A 54 -2.83 7.67 -7.12
C ALA A 54 -3.86 7.88 -8.25
N GLY A 55 -4.77 8.85 -8.13
CA GLY A 55 -5.70 9.28 -9.18
C GLY A 55 -6.98 8.46 -9.31
N PHE A 56 -7.25 7.55 -8.41
CA PHE A 56 -8.46 6.73 -8.43
C PHE A 56 -8.95 6.37 -7.03
N ALA A 57 -10.18 5.87 -6.96
CA ALA A 57 -10.76 5.25 -5.78
C ALA A 57 -11.16 3.80 -6.10
N LEU A 58 -11.27 2.97 -5.08
CA LEU A 58 -11.68 1.56 -5.20
C LEU A 58 -12.96 1.31 -4.40
N HIS A 59 -13.73 0.32 -4.84
CA HIS A 59 -14.79 -0.28 -4.04
C HIS A 59 -14.65 -1.80 -4.12
N MET A 60 -14.21 -2.40 -3.03
CA MET A 60 -13.97 -3.84 -2.95
C MET A 60 -15.22 -4.62 -2.57
N ALA A 61 -16.15 -4.00 -1.83
CA ALA A 61 -17.45 -4.52 -1.38
C ALA A 61 -17.41 -5.81 -0.54
N ASP A 62 -16.33 -6.58 -0.60
CA ASP A 62 -16.15 -7.84 0.13
C ASP A 62 -15.24 -7.62 1.36
N PRO A 63 -15.76 -7.81 2.60
CA PRO A 63 -14.93 -7.71 3.81
C PRO A 63 -13.87 -8.81 3.93
N GLY A 64 -13.88 -9.80 3.06
CA GLY A 64 -12.85 -10.85 2.97
C GLY A 64 -11.58 -10.43 2.23
N ILE A 65 -11.53 -9.21 1.68
CA ILE A 65 -10.33 -8.66 1.04
C ILE A 65 -10.00 -7.26 1.55
N ALA A 66 -8.72 -6.92 1.51
CA ALA A 66 -8.21 -5.57 1.71
C ALA A 66 -7.16 -5.25 0.65
N ALA A 67 -6.81 -3.99 0.50
CA ALA A 67 -5.67 -3.61 -0.32
C ALA A 67 -4.54 -3.05 0.55
N LEU A 68 -3.30 -3.36 0.17
CA LEU A 68 -2.08 -2.84 0.79
C LEU A 68 -1.36 -1.93 -0.20
N VAL A 69 -1.04 -0.73 0.23
CA VAL A 69 -0.14 0.16 -0.49
C VAL A 69 1.27 -0.03 0.06
N LEU A 70 2.21 -0.34 -0.82
CA LEU A 70 3.57 -0.73 -0.50
C LEU A 70 4.58 0.11 -1.29
N PRO A 71 5.81 0.29 -0.78
CA PRO A 71 6.90 0.84 -1.56
C PRO A 71 7.26 -0.08 -2.74
N ARG A 72 7.77 0.49 -3.82
CA ARG A 72 8.42 -0.29 -4.88
C ARG A 72 9.85 -0.66 -4.45
N SER A 73 10.22 -1.93 -4.60
CA SER A 73 11.51 -2.46 -4.14
C SER A 73 12.72 -1.64 -4.63
N GLY A 74 12.75 -1.30 -5.92
CA GLY A 74 13.85 -0.56 -6.51
C GLY A 74 14.00 0.88 -6.00
N LEU A 75 12.89 1.61 -5.86
CA LEU A 75 12.89 2.96 -5.32
C LEU A 75 13.21 2.97 -3.82
N GLY A 76 12.60 2.05 -3.07
CA GLY A 76 12.83 1.93 -1.63
C GLY A 76 14.27 1.57 -1.29
N HIS A 77 14.84 0.59 -1.99
CA HIS A 77 16.22 0.14 -1.74
C HIS A 77 17.28 1.16 -2.18
N ARG A 78 17.19 1.64 -3.43
CA ARG A 78 18.24 2.49 -4.02
C ARG A 78 18.15 3.96 -3.63
N GLN A 79 16.91 4.50 -3.52
CA GLN A 79 16.69 5.93 -3.30
C GLN A 79 16.08 6.25 -1.94
N GLY A 80 15.64 5.23 -1.20
CA GLY A 80 15.03 5.43 0.09
C GLY A 80 13.57 5.93 0.03
N LEU A 81 12.92 5.91 -1.14
CA LEU A 81 11.51 6.30 -1.26
C LEU A 81 10.62 5.17 -0.74
N VAL A 82 10.02 5.39 0.39
CA VAL A 82 9.14 4.45 1.10
C VAL A 82 7.84 5.17 1.52
N LEU A 83 7.01 4.52 2.32
CA LEU A 83 5.80 5.13 2.86
C LEU A 83 6.03 5.61 4.29
N GLY A 84 5.52 6.81 4.61
CA GLY A 84 5.59 7.38 5.97
C GLY A 84 4.81 6.58 7.01
N ASN A 85 3.75 5.90 6.59
CA ASN A 85 2.99 4.95 7.42
C ASN A 85 3.47 3.50 7.28
N LEU A 86 4.60 3.24 6.65
CA LEU A 86 5.24 1.95 6.34
C LEU A 86 4.41 1.09 5.38
N VAL A 87 3.16 0.80 5.71
CA VAL A 87 2.17 0.10 4.87
C VAL A 87 0.86 0.86 4.91
N GLY A 88 0.30 1.17 3.75
CA GLY A 88 -1.05 1.71 3.65
C GLY A 88 -2.07 0.57 3.64
N LEU A 89 -2.91 0.46 4.66
CA LEU A 89 -4.01 -0.49 4.69
C LEU A 89 -5.28 0.20 4.20
N ILE A 90 -5.92 -0.39 3.19
CA ILE A 90 -7.17 0.08 2.59
C ILE A 90 -8.26 -0.94 2.90
N ASP A 91 -9.24 -0.53 3.67
CA ASP A 91 -10.39 -1.36 4.03
C ASP A 91 -11.34 -1.55 2.84
N SER A 92 -12.11 -2.64 2.85
CA SER A 92 -13.02 -2.98 1.75
C SER A 92 -14.14 -1.97 1.54
N ASP A 93 -14.56 -1.26 2.59
CA ASP A 93 -15.60 -0.23 2.58
C ASP A 93 -15.07 1.20 2.41
N TYR A 94 -13.74 1.37 2.29
CA TYR A 94 -13.16 2.67 1.96
C TYR A 94 -13.33 2.97 0.47
N THR A 95 -14.03 4.05 0.15
CA THR A 95 -14.31 4.48 -1.24
C THR A 95 -13.74 5.87 -1.59
N GLY A 96 -12.88 6.40 -0.73
CA GLY A 96 -12.16 7.65 -0.98
C GLY A 96 -10.98 7.48 -1.96
N PRO A 97 -10.31 8.58 -2.34
CA PRO A 97 -9.13 8.53 -3.18
C PRO A 97 -8.01 7.69 -2.55
N ILE A 98 -7.35 6.88 -3.36
CA ILE A 98 -6.13 6.18 -2.93
C ILE A 98 -5.00 7.20 -2.83
N MET A 99 -4.55 7.45 -1.59
CA MET A 99 -3.49 8.39 -1.28
C MET A 99 -2.26 7.63 -0.78
N VAL A 100 -1.09 8.06 -1.23
CA VAL A 100 0.20 7.46 -0.84
C VAL A 100 0.99 8.47 -0.02
N SER A 101 1.35 8.09 1.20
CA SER A 101 2.22 8.88 2.07
C SER A 101 3.67 8.64 1.68
N ALA A 102 4.21 9.38 0.71
CA ALA A 102 5.56 9.20 0.19
C ALA A 102 6.60 9.83 1.12
N TRP A 103 7.55 9.05 1.59
CA TRP A 103 8.61 9.50 2.50
C TRP A 103 9.99 9.10 2.00
N ASN A 104 10.92 10.05 2.05
CA ASN A 104 12.31 9.80 1.71
C ASN A 104 13.14 9.54 2.98
N ARG A 105 13.46 8.27 3.23
CA ARG A 105 14.38 7.84 4.30
C ARG A 105 15.85 7.78 3.86
N GLY A 106 16.12 8.14 2.60
CA GLY A 106 17.47 8.14 2.02
C GLY A 106 18.32 9.34 2.46
N ILE A 107 19.38 9.58 1.75
CA ILE A 107 20.36 10.64 2.04
C ILE A 107 20.41 11.74 0.96
N ALA A 108 19.72 11.55 -0.16
CA ALA A 108 19.62 12.50 -1.27
C ALA A 108 18.15 12.78 -1.61
N PRO A 109 17.82 13.96 -2.16
CA PRO A 109 16.45 14.24 -2.61
C PRO A 109 15.97 13.22 -3.65
N VAL A 110 14.72 12.82 -3.56
CA VAL A 110 14.03 11.98 -4.55
C VAL A 110 13.08 12.85 -5.35
N ARG A 111 13.34 12.94 -6.66
CA ARG A 111 12.46 13.65 -7.58
C ARG A 111 11.37 12.72 -8.10
N LEU A 112 10.12 13.17 -8.00
CA LEU A 112 8.96 12.53 -8.62
C LEU A 112 8.35 13.48 -9.63
N ALA A 113 8.11 12.98 -10.84
CA ALA A 113 7.38 13.67 -11.89
C ALA A 113 5.94 13.15 -12.02
N PRO A 114 5.01 13.95 -12.59
CA PRO A 114 3.68 13.45 -12.93
C PRO A 114 3.74 12.16 -13.75
N GLY A 115 3.00 11.14 -13.33
CA GLY A 115 2.96 9.84 -14.00
C GLY A 115 4.05 8.85 -13.59
N ASP A 116 5.02 9.23 -12.76
CA ASP A 116 6.01 8.28 -12.25
C ASP A 116 5.35 7.15 -11.45
N ARG A 117 5.80 5.91 -11.67
CA ARG A 117 5.39 4.77 -10.87
C ARG A 117 6.18 4.75 -9.56
N PHE A 118 5.57 5.18 -8.46
CA PHE A 118 6.25 5.46 -7.21
C PHE A 118 5.88 4.56 -6.03
N ALA A 119 4.76 3.85 -6.14
CA ALA A 119 4.28 2.89 -5.17
C ALA A 119 3.59 1.72 -5.88
N GLN A 120 3.12 0.75 -5.13
CA GLN A 120 2.37 -0.39 -5.65
C GLN A 120 1.23 -0.77 -4.69
N LEU A 121 0.17 -1.38 -5.24
CA LEU A 121 -1.01 -1.82 -4.51
C LEU A 121 -1.22 -3.32 -4.71
N MET A 122 -1.39 -4.04 -3.61
CA MET A 122 -1.62 -5.48 -3.60
C MET A 122 -2.91 -5.80 -2.86
N PHE A 123 -3.75 -6.68 -3.41
CA PHE A 123 -4.90 -7.22 -2.69
C PHE A 123 -4.51 -8.42 -1.85
N VAL A 124 -5.10 -8.52 -0.65
CA VAL A 124 -4.83 -9.60 0.29
C VAL A 124 -6.13 -10.13 0.89
N PRO A 125 -6.22 -11.44 1.20
CA PRO A 125 -7.34 -11.97 1.96
C PRO A 125 -7.29 -11.49 3.41
N VAL A 126 -8.45 -11.27 4.01
CA VAL A 126 -8.61 -10.79 5.39
C VAL A 126 -9.37 -11.81 6.21
N LEU A 127 -8.80 -12.22 7.34
CA LEU A 127 -9.48 -13.01 8.35
C LEU A 127 -10.04 -12.07 9.43
N ARG A 128 -11.30 -12.26 9.80
CA ARG A 128 -11.99 -11.46 10.83
C ARG A 128 -12.54 -12.37 11.94
N PRO A 129 -11.66 -12.96 12.75
CA PRO A 129 -12.09 -13.82 13.86
C PRO A 129 -12.88 -13.01 14.90
N MET A 130 -13.87 -13.64 15.50
CA MET A 130 -14.53 -13.09 16.70
C MET A 130 -13.58 -13.26 17.89
N LEU A 131 -13.39 -12.17 18.63
CA LEU A 131 -12.63 -12.20 19.88
C LEU A 131 -13.55 -12.63 21.02
N SER A 132 -13.10 -13.61 21.81
CA SER A 132 -13.79 -14.07 23.02
C SER A 132 -12.90 -13.75 24.22
N GLU A 133 -13.43 -12.96 25.13
CA GLU A 133 -12.74 -12.67 26.39
C GLU A 133 -12.70 -13.94 27.27
N VAL A 134 -11.51 -14.28 27.75
CA VAL A 134 -11.28 -15.41 28.65
C VAL A 134 -10.34 -14.98 29.79
N VAL A 135 -10.52 -15.56 30.94
CA VAL A 135 -9.60 -15.35 32.10
C VAL A 135 -8.28 -16.08 31.85
N GLU A 136 -8.36 -17.29 31.28
CA GLU A 136 -7.21 -18.14 30.95
C GLU A 136 -7.42 -18.78 29.59
N PHE A 137 -6.33 -19.03 28.85
CA PHE A 137 -6.39 -19.75 27.60
C PHE A 137 -6.73 -21.22 27.82
N SER A 138 -7.57 -21.78 26.95
CA SER A 138 -8.01 -23.16 27.00
C SER A 138 -6.88 -24.18 26.84
N VAL A 139 -5.76 -23.77 26.18
CA VAL A 139 -4.59 -24.62 25.94
C VAL A 139 -3.32 -23.83 26.23
N ALA A 140 -2.40 -24.40 27.00
CA ALA A 140 -1.07 -23.85 27.21
C ALA A 140 -0.23 -23.97 25.91
N SER A 141 0.54 -22.94 25.59
CA SER A 141 1.49 -23.00 24.48
C SER A 141 2.91 -23.26 24.99
N ALA A 142 3.72 -24.02 24.23
CA ALA A 142 5.11 -24.30 24.60
C ALA A 142 5.96 -23.01 24.66
N ARG A 143 5.60 -21.98 23.92
CA ARG A 143 6.28 -20.68 23.92
C ARG A 143 5.86 -19.80 25.12
N GLY A 144 4.64 -19.95 25.63
CA GLY A 144 4.07 -19.10 26.67
C GLY A 144 4.12 -17.62 26.29
N ALA A 145 4.59 -16.78 27.21
CA ALA A 145 4.71 -15.33 27.01
C ALA A 145 6.04 -14.90 26.38
N GLY A 146 6.88 -15.81 25.91
CA GLY A 146 8.19 -15.52 25.32
C GLY A 146 8.08 -14.68 24.03
N GLY A 147 8.76 -13.53 23.99
CA GLY A 147 8.83 -12.62 22.85
C GLY A 147 10.16 -11.87 22.79
N PHE A 148 10.33 -10.96 21.82
CA PHE A 148 11.50 -10.09 21.69
C PHE A 148 12.85 -10.81 21.75
N GLY A 149 12.98 -11.95 21.03
CA GLY A 149 14.22 -12.73 20.99
C GLY A 149 14.39 -13.72 22.12
N SER A 150 13.34 -14.07 22.86
CA SER A 150 13.38 -15.10 23.94
C SER A 150 13.76 -16.51 23.48
N THR A 151 13.83 -16.74 22.16
CA THR A 151 14.20 -18.04 21.55
C THR A 151 15.58 -18.05 20.88
N GLY A 152 16.40 -17.00 21.07
CA GLY A 152 17.75 -16.91 20.53
C GLY A 152 18.02 -15.63 19.78
#